data_7b532470b054a56c1bb43750927318d5
#
_entry.id   7b532470b054a56c1bb43750927318d5
#
_cell.length_a   1.000
_cell.length_b   1.000
_cell.length_c   1.000
_cell.angle_alpha   90.00
_cell.angle_beta   90.00
_cell.angle_gamma   90.00
#
_symmetry.space_group_name_H-M   'P 1'
#
loop_
_entity.id
_entity.type
_entity.pdbx_description
1 polymer ?
#
loop_
_entity_poly.entity_id
_entity_poly.type
_entity_poly.pdbx_seq_one_letter_code
_entity_poly.pdbx_strand_id
1 'polypeptide(L)'
;YHQSEMTFSLMYAFKENFVLPLAHVEIVHGKGPMIDKMPGDRWQKFANLRAYYTFMYTHPGKKLLFMGNEFAQGWEWKYDQSLGWHLLQYPEHKGIQDLVKDLNHLHTSQPALYEVDFDENGFEWIDGSDVEHSVISYIRKAKDPDDFIVVVCNFTPTVLHHYLVGVAQSGTYEEIFNSDNLKYGGSDVLNKGDLKTREPG
;
A
#
# COMPACT_ATOMS: atom_id res chain seq x y z
N TYR A 1 10.94 -7.10 -13.17
CA TYR A 1 10.27 -7.07 -14.49
C TYR A 1 8.74 -7.27 -14.41
N HIS A 2 8.12 -7.15 -13.21
CA HIS A 2 6.67 -7.34 -13.01
C HIS A 2 5.93 -6.04 -12.69
N GLN A 3 6.55 -4.88 -12.83
CA GLN A 3 5.93 -3.58 -12.57
C GLN A 3 4.69 -3.35 -13.46
N SER A 4 4.75 -3.79 -14.72
CA SER A 4 3.61 -3.71 -15.64
C SER A 4 2.39 -4.52 -15.16
N GLU A 5 2.58 -5.57 -14.37
CA GLU A 5 1.47 -6.35 -13.80
C GLU A 5 0.74 -5.57 -12.71
N MET A 6 1.45 -4.73 -11.96
CA MET A 6 0.86 -3.88 -10.92
C MET A 6 0.05 -2.71 -11.50
N THR A 7 0.48 -2.19 -12.66
CA THR A 7 -0.21 -1.08 -13.34
C THR A 7 -1.35 -1.56 -14.24
N PHE A 8 -1.32 -2.83 -14.69
CA PHE A 8 -2.29 -3.40 -15.62
C PHE A 8 -3.72 -3.44 -15.06
N SER A 9 -3.88 -3.64 -13.75
CA SER A 9 -5.20 -3.71 -13.11
C SER A 9 -6.04 -2.45 -13.33
N LEU A 10 -5.42 -1.28 -13.49
CA LEU A 10 -6.12 -0.02 -13.72
C LEU A 10 -6.76 0.11 -15.12
N MET A 11 -6.35 -0.70 -16.08
CA MET A 11 -7.02 -0.75 -17.39
C MET A 11 -8.49 -1.22 -17.29
N TYR A 12 -8.83 -1.92 -16.23
CA TYR A 12 -10.18 -2.47 -15.99
C TYR A 12 -10.88 -1.87 -14.77
N ALA A 13 -10.13 -1.19 -13.89
CA ALA A 13 -10.60 -0.78 -12.57
C ALA A 13 -11.88 0.08 -12.58
N PHE A 14 -12.14 0.80 -13.68
CA PHE A 14 -13.27 1.72 -13.82
C PHE A 14 -14.40 1.19 -14.70
N LYS A 15 -14.31 -0.05 -15.18
CA LYS A 15 -15.38 -0.68 -16.00
C LYS A 15 -16.43 -1.37 -15.12
N GLU A 16 -16.04 -1.79 -13.93
CA GLU A 16 -16.88 -2.50 -12.97
C GLU A 16 -16.47 -2.10 -11.55
N ASN A 17 -17.35 -2.38 -10.58
CA ASN A 17 -17.04 -2.14 -9.16
C ASN A 17 -16.20 -3.28 -8.59
N PHE A 18 -14.90 -3.14 -8.61
CA PHE A 18 -13.99 -4.17 -8.15
C PHE A 18 -13.79 -4.18 -6.62
N VAL A 19 -13.62 -5.39 -6.10
CA VAL A 19 -13.02 -5.63 -4.79
C VAL A 19 -11.59 -6.10 -5.02
N LEU A 20 -10.64 -5.58 -4.26
CA LEU A 20 -9.25 -6.03 -4.24
C LEU A 20 -9.11 -7.13 -3.18
N PRO A 21 -9.29 -8.42 -3.53
CA PRO A 21 -9.37 -9.47 -2.53
C PRO A 21 -8.00 -10.07 -2.26
N LEU A 22 -7.58 -10.07 -1.00
CA LEU A 22 -6.72 -11.09 -0.45
C LEU A 22 -7.62 -12.13 0.23
N ALA A 23 -8.29 -12.92 -0.60
CA ALA A 23 -9.31 -13.87 -0.19
C ALA A 23 -8.72 -15.18 0.34
N HIS A 24 -9.57 -16.06 0.85
CA HIS A 24 -9.15 -17.37 1.34
C HIS A 24 -8.42 -18.19 0.27
N VAL A 25 -8.78 -18.07 -1.01
CA VAL A 25 -8.15 -18.76 -2.13
C VAL A 25 -6.65 -18.47 -2.27
N GLU A 26 -6.17 -17.37 -1.69
CA GLU A 26 -4.75 -17.01 -1.74
C GLU A 26 -3.92 -17.67 -0.64
N ILE A 27 -4.57 -18.20 0.43
CA ILE A 27 -3.88 -18.64 1.64
C ILE A 27 -4.36 -20.02 2.14
N VAL A 28 -4.97 -20.83 1.29
CA VAL A 28 -5.46 -22.18 1.64
C VAL A 28 -4.98 -23.24 0.64
N HIS A 29 -5.07 -24.50 1.03
CA HIS A 29 -4.87 -25.69 0.18
C HIS A 29 -3.53 -25.72 -0.56
N GLY A 30 -2.42 -25.53 0.18
CA GLY A 30 -1.06 -25.66 -0.35
C GLY A 30 -0.53 -24.39 -1.02
N LYS A 31 -1.24 -23.26 -0.90
CA LYS A 31 -0.79 -21.96 -1.43
C LYS A 31 0.13 -21.18 -0.50
N GLY A 32 0.17 -21.57 0.78
CA GLY A 32 0.95 -20.91 1.81
C GLY A 32 0.36 -19.58 2.29
N PRO A 33 0.85 -19.05 3.42
CA PRO A 33 0.41 -17.75 3.94
C PRO A 33 0.94 -16.60 3.08
N MET A 34 0.27 -15.43 3.17
CA MET A 34 0.63 -14.26 2.38
C MET A 34 2.09 -13.81 2.64
N ILE A 35 2.55 -13.89 3.88
CA ILE A 35 3.92 -13.50 4.25
C ILE A 35 5.01 -14.32 3.53
N ASP A 36 4.72 -15.59 3.21
CA ASP A 36 5.68 -16.45 2.52
C ASP A 36 5.75 -16.22 1.01
N LYS A 37 4.79 -15.50 0.46
CA LYS A 37 4.83 -15.03 -0.94
C LYS A 37 5.75 -13.82 -1.12
N MET A 38 6.10 -13.14 -0.02
CA MET A 38 6.99 -11.99 -0.04
C MET A 38 8.45 -12.44 -0.19
N PRO A 39 9.24 -11.81 -1.07
CA PRO A 39 10.64 -12.14 -1.28
C PRO A 39 11.53 -11.65 -0.13
N GLY A 40 12.74 -12.22 -0.08
CA GLY A 40 13.80 -11.79 0.82
C GLY A 40 13.85 -12.53 2.16
N ASP A 41 14.64 -12.00 3.09
CA ASP A 41 14.73 -12.48 4.46
C ASP A 41 13.47 -12.13 5.28
N ARG A 42 13.44 -12.53 6.55
CA ARG A 42 12.26 -12.31 7.40
C ARG A 42 11.89 -10.84 7.49
N TRP A 43 12.85 -9.93 7.71
CA TRP A 43 12.57 -8.50 7.79
C TRP A 43 12.06 -7.94 6.46
N GLN A 44 12.70 -8.34 5.36
CA GLN A 44 12.32 -7.94 4.00
C GLN A 44 10.93 -8.42 3.63
N LYS A 45 10.54 -9.64 4.02
CA LYS A 45 9.17 -10.16 3.84
C LYS A 45 8.13 -9.24 4.49
N PHE A 46 8.36 -8.84 5.74
CA PHE A 46 7.47 -7.91 6.43
C PHE A 46 7.48 -6.52 5.80
N ALA A 47 8.63 -6.03 5.33
CA ALA A 47 8.75 -4.75 4.62
C ALA A 47 7.95 -4.77 3.30
N ASN A 48 8.09 -5.83 2.51
CA ASN A 48 7.32 -6.01 1.28
C ASN A 48 5.81 -6.09 1.56
N LEU A 49 5.41 -6.80 2.62
CA LEU A 49 3.99 -6.91 2.99
C LEU A 49 3.40 -5.56 3.41
N ARG A 50 4.17 -4.73 4.17
CA ARG A 50 3.76 -3.36 4.51
C ARG A 50 3.56 -2.50 3.26
N ALA A 51 4.51 -2.53 2.33
CA ALA A 51 4.41 -1.80 1.07
C ALA A 51 3.21 -2.28 0.24
N TYR A 52 3.02 -3.60 0.12
CA TYR A 52 1.93 -4.21 -0.62
C TYR A 52 0.54 -3.84 -0.06
N TYR A 53 0.37 -3.90 1.26
CA TYR A 53 -0.90 -3.50 1.89
C TYR A 53 -1.17 -2.00 1.72
N THR A 54 -0.14 -1.16 1.85
CA THR A 54 -0.28 0.28 1.62
C THR A 54 -0.69 0.56 0.18
N PHE A 55 -0.05 -0.09 -0.80
CA PHE A 55 -0.45 -0.01 -2.20
C PHE A 55 -1.90 -0.46 -2.42
N MET A 56 -2.30 -1.63 -1.87
CA MET A 56 -3.67 -2.13 -1.99
C MET A 56 -4.69 -1.15 -1.41
N TYR A 57 -4.41 -0.53 -0.25
CA TYR A 57 -5.33 0.40 0.40
C TYR A 57 -5.46 1.74 -0.33
N THR A 58 -4.43 2.16 -1.03
CA THR A 58 -4.44 3.40 -1.81
C THR A 58 -4.84 3.20 -3.28
N HIS A 59 -4.80 1.97 -3.80
CA HIS A 59 -5.28 1.61 -5.13
C HIS A 59 -6.83 1.71 -5.22
N PRO A 60 -7.44 2.10 -6.37
CA PRO A 60 -8.89 2.05 -6.56
C PRO A 60 -9.48 0.66 -6.33
N GLY A 61 -10.71 0.59 -5.81
CA GLY A 61 -11.44 -0.63 -5.52
C GLY A 61 -11.61 -0.91 -4.01
N LYS A 62 -12.62 -1.70 -3.65
CA LYS A 62 -12.89 -2.05 -2.24
C LYS A 62 -11.86 -3.03 -1.70
N LYS A 63 -11.52 -2.90 -0.43
CA LYS A 63 -10.47 -3.66 0.25
C LYS A 63 -11.04 -4.90 0.93
N LEU A 64 -10.33 -6.03 0.80
CA LEU A 64 -10.68 -7.25 1.51
C LEU A 64 -9.41 -7.97 1.95
N LEU A 65 -9.24 -8.11 3.26
CA LEU A 65 -8.24 -8.97 3.90
C LEU A 65 -8.95 -10.15 4.54
N PHE A 66 -8.59 -11.37 4.17
CA PHE A 66 -9.14 -12.57 4.78
C PHE A 66 -8.36 -12.92 6.05
N MET A 67 -9.06 -13.52 7.00
CA MET A 67 -8.67 -13.93 8.36
C MET A 67 -7.18 -14.24 8.53
N GLY A 68 -6.50 -13.51 9.43
CA GLY A 68 -5.10 -13.67 9.76
C GLY A 68 -4.15 -12.86 8.89
N ASN A 69 -4.57 -12.36 7.71
CA ASN A 69 -3.75 -11.50 6.88
C ASN A 69 -3.45 -10.16 7.57
N GLU A 70 -4.38 -9.67 8.39
CA GLU A 70 -4.26 -8.39 9.11
C GLU A 70 -3.14 -8.37 10.16
N PHE A 71 -2.56 -9.51 10.48
CA PHE A 71 -1.37 -9.63 11.34
C PHE A 71 -0.33 -10.59 10.76
N ALA A 72 -0.39 -10.85 9.45
CA ALA A 72 0.57 -11.70 8.73
C ALA A 72 0.70 -13.12 9.31
N GLN A 73 -0.43 -13.82 9.56
CA GLN A 73 -0.39 -15.20 10.04
C GLN A 73 0.57 -16.04 9.19
N GLY A 74 1.47 -16.79 9.84
CA GLY A 74 2.57 -17.52 9.20
C GLY A 74 2.22 -18.93 8.72
N TRP A 75 0.94 -19.26 8.61
CA TRP A 75 0.44 -20.53 8.05
C TRP A 75 -0.91 -20.34 7.37
N GLU A 76 -1.29 -21.32 6.59
CA GLU A 76 -2.58 -21.35 5.90
C GLU A 76 -3.75 -21.27 6.89
N TRP A 77 -4.81 -20.55 6.49
CA TRP A 77 -6.04 -20.55 7.26
C TRP A 77 -6.72 -21.94 7.24
N LYS A 78 -7.24 -22.34 8.38
CA LYS A 78 -8.00 -23.58 8.55
C LYS A 78 -9.29 -23.28 9.30
N TYR A 79 -10.39 -23.83 8.78
CA TYR A 79 -11.74 -23.61 9.34
C TYR A 79 -11.95 -24.23 10.72
N ASP A 80 -11.17 -25.24 11.06
CA ASP A 80 -11.27 -26.03 12.30
C ASP A 80 -10.29 -25.55 13.40
N GLN A 81 -9.56 -24.47 13.17
CA GLN A 81 -8.56 -23.95 14.08
C GLN A 81 -8.74 -22.45 14.33
N SER A 82 -8.39 -22.02 15.54
CA SER A 82 -8.28 -20.60 15.85
C SER A 82 -7.15 -19.96 15.06
N LEU A 83 -7.30 -18.66 14.78
CA LEU A 83 -6.19 -17.86 14.24
C LEU A 83 -5.03 -17.82 15.22
N GLY A 84 -3.83 -17.56 14.70
CA GLY A 84 -2.59 -17.53 15.45
C GLY A 84 -2.39 -16.28 16.31
N TRP A 85 -3.35 -15.95 17.15
CA TRP A 85 -3.34 -14.75 17.99
C TRP A 85 -2.07 -14.58 18.84
N HIS A 86 -1.39 -15.65 19.19
CA HIS A 86 -0.11 -15.62 19.90
C HIS A 86 1.01 -14.94 19.09
N LEU A 87 0.88 -14.84 17.76
CA LEU A 87 1.83 -14.13 16.92
C LEU A 87 1.91 -12.64 17.26
N LEU A 88 0.86 -12.04 17.80
CA LEU A 88 0.83 -10.64 18.20
C LEU A 88 1.78 -10.29 19.36
N GLN A 89 2.38 -11.27 20.01
CA GLN A 89 3.48 -11.05 20.96
C GLN A 89 4.82 -10.69 20.26
N TYR A 90 4.93 -10.94 18.96
CA TYR A 90 6.11 -10.62 18.16
C TYR A 90 5.95 -9.26 17.48
N PRO A 91 6.96 -8.36 17.59
CA PRO A 91 6.86 -6.98 17.12
C PRO A 91 6.49 -6.84 15.64
N GLU A 92 7.02 -7.70 14.78
CA GLU A 92 6.75 -7.65 13.35
C GLU A 92 5.28 -7.97 12.99
N HIS A 93 4.67 -8.94 13.66
CA HIS A 93 3.25 -9.28 13.48
C HIS A 93 2.34 -8.20 14.06
N LYS A 94 2.72 -7.66 15.22
CA LYS A 94 2.04 -6.52 15.82
C LYS A 94 2.13 -5.28 14.94
N GLY A 95 3.29 -5.05 14.34
CA GLY A 95 3.52 -3.97 13.38
C GLY A 95 2.59 -4.04 12.17
N ILE A 96 2.37 -5.24 11.59
CA ILE A 96 1.40 -5.40 10.49
C ILE A 96 -0.02 -5.13 10.97
N GLN A 97 -0.41 -5.58 12.17
CA GLN A 97 -1.74 -5.30 12.72
C GLN A 97 -1.96 -3.78 12.89
N ASP A 98 -0.96 -3.08 13.44
CA ASP A 98 -1.02 -1.64 13.63
C ASP A 98 -1.05 -0.89 12.29
N LEU A 99 -0.28 -1.36 11.28
CA LEU A 99 -0.35 -0.85 9.92
C LEU A 99 -1.76 -0.98 9.34
N VAL A 100 -2.37 -2.16 9.39
CA VAL A 100 -3.72 -2.41 8.85
C VAL A 100 -4.76 -1.56 9.58
N LYS A 101 -4.64 -1.42 10.90
CA LYS A 101 -5.51 -0.53 11.68
C LYS A 101 -5.42 0.91 11.18
N ASP A 102 -4.21 1.42 11.00
CA ASP A 102 -4.00 2.80 10.57
C ASP A 102 -4.38 3.01 9.09
N LEU A 103 -4.18 1.99 8.23
CA LEU A 103 -4.67 2.01 6.85
C LEU A 103 -6.20 2.04 6.78
N ASN A 104 -6.90 1.29 7.64
CA ASN A 104 -8.36 1.36 7.75
C ASN A 104 -8.81 2.77 8.17
N HIS A 105 -8.12 3.38 9.13
CA HIS A 105 -8.41 4.74 9.55
C HIS A 105 -8.14 5.75 8.43
N LEU A 106 -6.98 5.66 7.78
CA LEU A 106 -6.61 6.49 6.63
C LEU A 106 -7.68 6.39 5.52
N HIS A 107 -8.06 5.16 5.14
CA HIS A 107 -9.04 4.93 4.08
C HIS A 107 -10.42 5.53 4.41
N THR A 108 -10.84 5.51 5.66
CA THR A 108 -12.14 6.04 6.09
C THR A 108 -12.14 7.54 6.39
N SER A 109 -10.96 8.13 6.65
CA SER A 109 -10.81 9.55 6.98
C SER A 109 -10.41 10.44 5.80
N GLN A 110 -9.91 9.84 4.71
CA GLN A 110 -9.43 10.58 3.54
C GLN A 110 -10.39 10.40 2.36
N PRO A 111 -11.21 11.40 2.02
CA PRO A 111 -12.21 11.32 0.94
C PRO A 111 -11.62 10.88 -0.40
N ALA A 112 -10.41 11.33 -0.70
CA ALA A 112 -9.68 10.95 -1.91
C ALA A 112 -9.48 9.43 -2.09
N LEU A 113 -9.56 8.63 -1.01
CA LEU A 113 -9.38 7.18 -1.08
C LEU A 113 -10.68 6.40 -1.30
N TYR A 114 -11.86 7.03 -1.14
CA TYR A 114 -13.12 6.28 -1.22
C TYR A 114 -14.26 6.97 -1.99
N GLU A 115 -14.25 8.30 -2.13
CA GLU A 115 -15.40 8.99 -2.73
C GLU A 115 -15.58 8.74 -4.22
N VAL A 116 -14.45 8.67 -4.96
CA VAL A 116 -14.42 8.50 -6.42
C VAL A 116 -13.65 7.23 -6.76
N ASP A 117 -14.01 6.11 -6.10
CA ASP A 117 -13.23 4.88 -6.09
C ASP A 117 -13.43 4.02 -7.37
N PHE A 118 -14.55 4.22 -8.07
CA PHE A 118 -14.93 3.44 -9.26
C PHE A 118 -15.04 4.29 -10.54
N ASP A 119 -14.49 5.50 -10.50
CA ASP A 119 -14.51 6.43 -11.63
C ASP A 119 -13.07 6.84 -11.98
N GLU A 120 -12.78 6.94 -13.27
CA GLU A 120 -11.45 7.32 -13.76
C GLU A 120 -10.98 8.70 -13.28
N ASN A 121 -11.92 9.59 -12.96
CA ASN A 121 -11.61 10.90 -12.40
C ASN A 121 -11.03 10.85 -10.98
N GLY A 122 -11.18 9.74 -10.27
CA GLY A 122 -10.63 9.52 -8.93
C GLY A 122 -9.17 9.07 -8.90
N PHE A 123 -8.56 8.87 -10.07
CA PHE A 123 -7.19 8.35 -10.18
C PHE A 123 -6.41 9.02 -11.32
N GLU A 124 -5.15 9.30 -11.10
CA GLU A 124 -4.24 9.80 -12.12
C GLU A 124 -2.82 9.27 -11.90
N TRP A 125 -2.21 8.69 -12.93
CA TRP A 125 -0.80 8.35 -12.89
C TRP A 125 0.08 9.60 -12.89
N ILE A 126 1.06 9.64 -11.98
CA ILE A 126 2.21 10.55 -12.08
C ILE A 126 3.29 9.83 -12.89
N ASP A 127 3.76 8.67 -12.40
CA ASP A 127 4.68 7.81 -13.12
C ASP A 127 4.45 6.35 -12.74
N GLY A 128 4.09 5.54 -13.71
CA GLY A 128 3.96 4.08 -13.58
C GLY A 128 5.06 3.33 -14.33
N SER A 129 6.07 4.02 -14.86
CA SER A 129 7.04 3.48 -15.80
C SER A 129 8.49 3.48 -15.33
N ASP A 130 8.78 3.97 -14.12
CA ASP A 130 10.14 3.95 -13.54
C ASP A 130 10.54 2.52 -13.09
N VAL A 131 10.90 1.72 -14.09
CA VAL A 131 11.33 0.32 -13.90
C VAL A 131 12.72 0.25 -13.25
N GLU A 132 13.58 1.24 -13.51
CA GLU A 132 14.95 1.26 -13.00
C GLU A 132 14.98 1.32 -11.47
N HIS A 133 14.14 2.17 -10.88
CA HIS A 133 14.03 2.31 -9.43
C HIS A 133 12.91 1.47 -8.84
N SER A 134 12.07 0.83 -9.68
CA SER A 134 10.85 0.12 -9.24
C SER A 134 9.95 0.99 -8.36
N VAL A 135 9.80 2.25 -8.74
CA VAL A 135 8.91 3.23 -8.11
C VAL A 135 7.68 3.42 -8.98
N ILE A 136 6.54 3.50 -8.34
CA ILE A 136 5.30 3.96 -8.97
C ILE A 136 4.72 5.12 -8.16
N SER A 137 4.15 6.09 -8.86
CA SER A 137 3.51 7.23 -8.23
C SER A 137 2.21 7.60 -8.94
N TYR A 138 1.22 8.01 -8.16
CA TYR A 138 -0.11 8.36 -8.64
C TYR A 138 -0.83 9.29 -7.68
N ILE A 139 -1.92 9.87 -8.16
CA ILE A 139 -2.81 10.73 -7.39
C ILE A 139 -4.15 10.00 -7.19
N ARG A 140 -4.68 10.07 -5.97
CA ARG A 140 -6.08 9.77 -5.65
C ARG A 140 -6.80 11.09 -5.40
N LYS A 141 -7.99 11.22 -5.97
CA LYS A 141 -8.78 12.46 -5.94
C LYS A 141 -10.13 12.19 -5.29
N ALA A 142 -10.59 13.15 -4.47
CA ALA A 142 -11.96 13.20 -3.98
C ALA A 142 -12.89 13.85 -5.04
N LYS A 143 -14.16 14.05 -4.67
CA LYS A 143 -15.09 14.84 -5.49
C LYS A 143 -14.68 16.29 -5.57
N ASP A 144 -14.13 16.83 -4.49
CA ASP A 144 -13.46 18.12 -4.50
C ASP A 144 -12.07 17.93 -5.14
N PRO A 145 -11.77 18.58 -6.27
CA PRO A 145 -10.49 18.41 -6.95
C PRO A 145 -9.30 18.95 -6.16
N ASP A 146 -9.53 19.79 -5.17
CA ASP A 146 -8.48 20.32 -4.28
C ASP A 146 -8.19 19.36 -3.11
N ASP A 147 -9.05 18.34 -2.90
CA ASP A 147 -8.82 17.27 -1.93
C ASP A 147 -8.25 16.04 -2.66
N PHE A 148 -6.94 15.89 -2.59
CA PHE A 148 -6.22 14.79 -3.24
C PHE A 148 -5.04 14.29 -2.41
N ILE A 149 -4.62 13.06 -2.69
CA ILE A 149 -3.46 12.41 -2.08
C ILE A 149 -2.48 11.99 -3.17
N VAL A 150 -1.22 12.34 -3.00
CA VAL A 150 -0.09 11.81 -3.80
C VAL A 150 0.42 10.54 -3.13
N VAL A 151 0.46 9.46 -3.88
CA VAL A 151 0.97 8.16 -3.43
C VAL A 151 2.27 7.85 -4.16
N VAL A 152 3.30 7.49 -3.41
CA VAL A 152 4.60 7.06 -3.94
C VAL A 152 4.97 5.73 -3.33
N CYS A 153 5.16 4.72 -4.16
CA CYS A 153 5.52 3.36 -3.73
C CYS A 153 6.90 2.99 -4.27
N ASN A 154 7.85 2.78 -3.37
CA ASN A 154 9.15 2.20 -3.67
C ASN A 154 9.13 0.71 -3.31
N PHE A 155 9.25 -0.16 -4.31
CA PHE A 155 9.25 -1.62 -4.14
C PHE A 155 10.65 -2.22 -4.09
N THR A 156 11.67 -1.40 -3.84
CA THR A 156 13.05 -1.85 -3.64
C THR A 156 13.50 -1.65 -2.20
N PRO A 157 14.50 -2.39 -1.71
CA PRO A 157 15.09 -2.15 -0.40
C PRO A 157 16.04 -0.93 -0.39
N THR A 158 16.18 -0.24 -1.52
CA THR A 158 17.09 0.90 -1.67
C THR A 158 16.38 2.18 -1.31
N VAL A 159 16.98 2.95 -0.41
CA VAL A 159 16.51 4.31 -0.09
C VAL A 159 16.91 5.25 -1.23
N LEU A 160 15.93 5.89 -1.83
CA LEU A 160 16.14 6.85 -2.92
C LEU A 160 16.15 8.27 -2.34
N HIS A 161 17.34 8.79 -2.07
CA HIS A 161 17.50 10.16 -1.59
C HIS A 161 17.25 11.18 -2.71
N HIS A 162 16.53 12.25 -2.39
CA HIS A 162 16.20 13.32 -3.34
C HIS A 162 15.44 12.86 -4.60
N TYR A 163 14.68 11.77 -4.49
CA TYR A 163 13.81 11.32 -5.57
C TYR A 163 12.73 12.36 -5.86
N LEU A 164 12.62 12.79 -7.12
CA LEU A 164 11.69 13.83 -7.55
C LEU A 164 10.41 13.20 -8.08
N VAL A 165 9.28 13.68 -7.57
CA VAL A 165 7.94 13.26 -8.00
C VAL A 165 7.25 14.46 -8.65
N GLY A 166 6.74 14.26 -9.86
CA GLY A 166 5.93 15.27 -10.54
C GLY A 166 4.58 15.45 -9.82
N VAL A 167 4.18 16.68 -9.59
CA VAL A 167 2.86 16.99 -9.01
C VAL A 167 2.18 18.09 -9.82
N ALA A 168 0.84 17.99 -9.97
CA ALA A 168 0.08 18.92 -10.79
C ALA A 168 -0.10 20.31 -10.15
N GLN A 169 -0.07 20.38 -8.82
CA GLN A 169 -0.28 21.62 -8.08
C GLN A 169 1.00 22.02 -7.34
N SER A 170 1.41 23.30 -7.51
CA SER A 170 2.49 23.86 -6.70
C SER A 170 2.00 24.11 -5.29
N GLY A 171 2.86 23.85 -4.29
CA GLY A 171 2.50 24.08 -2.90
C GLY A 171 3.38 23.34 -1.92
N THR A 172 2.84 23.15 -0.74
CA THR A 172 3.47 22.42 0.36
C THR A 172 2.69 21.12 0.59
N TYR A 173 3.41 20.01 0.63
CA TYR A 173 2.89 18.67 0.89
C TYR A 173 3.38 18.16 2.23
N GLU A 174 2.57 17.37 2.90
CA GLU A 174 2.89 16.69 4.14
C GLU A 174 2.79 15.19 3.98
N GLU A 175 3.75 14.44 4.54
CA GLU A 175 3.67 12.98 4.61
C GLU A 175 2.69 12.57 5.71
N ILE A 176 1.48 12.16 5.31
CA ILE A 176 0.42 11.74 6.25
C ILE A 176 0.49 10.26 6.62
N PHE A 177 1.19 9.46 5.83
CA PHE A 177 1.36 8.02 6.07
C PHE A 177 2.65 7.52 5.45
N ASN A 178 3.37 6.65 6.18
CA ASN A 178 4.56 5.99 5.67
C ASN A 178 4.66 4.57 6.24
N SER A 179 4.67 3.57 5.36
CA SER A 179 4.73 2.15 5.72
C SER A 179 6.08 1.72 6.32
N ASP A 180 7.12 2.55 6.18
CA ASP A 180 8.44 2.30 6.78
C ASP A 180 8.62 2.95 8.18
N ASN A 181 7.55 3.50 8.75
CA ASN A 181 7.58 4.02 10.11
C ASN A 181 7.94 2.93 11.12
N LEU A 182 8.77 3.31 12.10
CA LEU A 182 9.25 2.41 13.16
C LEU A 182 8.12 1.70 13.92
N LYS A 183 6.96 2.36 14.09
CA LYS A 183 5.78 1.78 14.76
C LYS A 183 5.24 0.51 14.08
N TYR A 184 5.55 0.32 12.79
CA TYR A 184 5.19 -0.88 12.02
C TYR A 184 6.35 -1.85 11.84
N GLY A 185 7.50 -1.60 12.49
CA GLY A 185 8.73 -2.37 12.33
C GLY A 185 9.53 -1.99 11.09
N GLY A 186 9.37 -0.76 10.61
CA GLY A 186 10.14 -0.19 9.51
C GLY A 186 11.50 0.36 9.95
N SER A 187 12.23 0.95 9.00
CA SER A 187 13.56 1.56 9.21
C SER A 187 13.49 3.03 9.62
N ASP A 188 12.30 3.59 9.70
CA ASP A 188 12.05 5.02 10.01
C ASP A 188 12.61 6.00 8.96
N VAL A 189 12.63 5.57 7.71
CA VAL A 189 12.97 6.44 6.57
C VAL A 189 11.73 7.26 6.21
N LEU A 190 11.64 8.45 6.80
CA LEU A 190 10.49 9.34 6.73
C LEU A 190 10.88 10.66 6.08
N ASN A 191 9.91 11.32 5.42
CA ASN A 191 10.04 12.70 5.00
C ASN A 191 9.62 13.60 6.15
N LYS A 192 10.61 14.21 6.82
CA LYS A 192 10.38 15.07 7.98
C LYS A 192 10.11 16.52 7.54
N GLY A 193 8.99 17.06 7.99
CA GLY A 193 8.58 18.44 7.71
C GLY A 193 7.93 18.61 6.33
N ASP A 194 7.75 19.86 5.95
CA ASP A 194 7.06 20.25 4.74
C ASP A 194 7.87 19.92 3.48
N LEU A 195 7.25 19.23 2.54
CA LEU A 195 7.78 18.97 1.21
C LEU A 195 7.30 20.09 0.28
N LYS A 196 8.22 20.91 -0.20
CA LYS A 196 7.89 22.04 -1.09
C LYS A 196 8.13 21.69 -2.55
N THR A 197 7.20 22.06 -3.40
CA THR A 197 7.39 21.95 -4.84
C THR A 197 8.50 22.90 -5.32
N ARG A 198 9.16 22.50 -6.38
CA ARG A 198 10.14 23.31 -7.12
C ARG A 198 9.64 23.43 -8.57
N GLU A 199 9.89 24.58 -9.17
CA GLU A 199 9.67 24.68 -10.61
C GLU A 199 10.63 23.75 -11.36
N PRO A 200 10.17 23.11 -12.46
CA PRO A 200 11.07 22.33 -13.32
C PRO A 200 12.16 23.28 -13.81
N GLY A 201 13.41 22.90 -13.60
CA GLY A 201 14.56 23.66 -14.13
C GLY A 201 14.77 23.45 -15.62
#